data_6e37538b690cd6ddae0fbea9e5950a1e
#
_entry.id   6e37538b690cd6ddae0fbea9e5950a1e
#
_cell.length_a   1.000
_cell.length_b   1.000
_cell.length_c   1.000
_cell.angle_alpha   90.00
_cell.angle_beta   90.00
_cell.angle_gamma   90.00
#
_symmetry.space_group_name_H-M   'P 1'
#
loop_
_entity.id
_entity.type
_entity.pdbx_description
1 polymer ?
#
loop_
_entity_poly.entity_id
_entity_poly.type
_entity_poly.pdbx_seq_one_letter_code
_entity_poly.pdbx_strand_id
1 'polypeptide(L)'
;SAMVMLAACTGANNAMYAGLMGTMGNEAERGAVAITTLVVGPPVTMIVLGAAGQAPIGWSLVGAILPIVVGIILGNLFPSFKKMMAPALSAIIVLVFFAMGSTMTFGQLINGGLPGILLGVICSVVFAIPTIAVDKLTGGTGVAGAAISSCAGANVATPAAMASVNEAMYGGAVLATATAQVAACAIVTAILTPLVTSWCYKHFEGK
;
A
#
# COMPACT_ATOMS: atom_id res chain seq x y z
N SER A 1 -13.86 -9.46 8.67
CA SER A 1 -13.46 -10.83 8.24
C SER A 1 -11.95 -10.90 8.02
N ALA A 2 -11.37 -12.11 8.08
CA ALA A 2 -9.94 -12.32 7.79
C ALA A 2 -9.54 -11.79 6.39
N MET A 3 -10.43 -11.94 5.40
CA MET A 3 -10.26 -11.38 4.06
C MET A 3 -9.98 -9.88 4.05
N VAL A 4 -10.74 -9.11 4.84
CA VAL A 4 -10.59 -7.65 4.91
C VAL A 4 -9.26 -7.27 5.55
N MET A 5 -8.89 -7.94 6.64
CA MET A 5 -7.62 -7.70 7.32
C MET A 5 -6.44 -8.05 6.41
N LEU A 6 -6.48 -9.20 5.75
CA LEU A 6 -5.46 -9.61 4.81
C LEU A 6 -5.32 -8.58 3.67
N ALA A 7 -6.42 -8.20 3.04
CA ALA A 7 -6.42 -7.22 1.97
C ALA A 7 -5.88 -5.84 2.40
N ALA A 8 -6.24 -5.37 3.60
CA ALA A 8 -5.79 -4.08 4.10
C ALA A 8 -4.32 -4.09 4.55
N CYS A 9 -3.86 -5.20 5.17
CA CYS A 9 -2.54 -5.27 5.80
C CYS A 9 -1.42 -5.73 4.86
N THR A 10 -1.74 -6.40 3.74
CA THR A 10 -0.75 -6.85 2.76
C THR A 10 -0.37 -5.78 1.74
N GLY A 11 -0.91 -4.57 1.85
CA GLY A 11 -0.61 -3.50 0.93
C GLY A 11 -0.45 -2.16 1.60
N ALA A 12 0.66 -1.48 1.33
CA ALA A 12 0.86 -0.09 1.70
C ALA A 12 0.68 0.84 0.50
N ASN A 13 0.38 2.10 0.74
CA ASN A 13 0.28 3.11 -0.31
C ASN A 13 1.69 3.64 -0.67
N ASN A 14 2.34 2.98 -1.62
CA ASN A 14 3.70 3.35 -2.05
C ASN A 14 3.79 4.76 -2.65
N ALA A 15 2.75 5.22 -3.33
CA ALA A 15 2.73 6.58 -3.87
C ALA A 15 2.71 7.61 -2.73
N MET A 16 1.91 7.37 -1.69
CA MET A 16 1.88 8.21 -0.50
C MET A 16 3.21 8.14 0.26
N TYR A 17 3.77 6.94 0.44
CA TYR A 17 5.10 6.77 1.02
C TYR A 17 6.16 7.56 0.26
N ALA A 18 6.20 7.45 -1.07
CA ALA A 18 7.13 8.20 -1.91
C ALA A 18 6.97 9.72 -1.75
N GLY A 19 5.73 10.21 -1.69
CA GLY A 19 5.42 11.62 -1.48
C GLY A 19 5.89 12.13 -0.11
N LEU A 20 5.60 11.38 0.95
CA LEU A 20 6.00 11.73 2.32
C LEU A 20 7.54 11.67 2.48
N MET A 21 8.18 10.60 2.01
CA MET A 21 9.63 10.46 2.08
C MET A 21 10.37 11.45 1.16
N GLY A 22 9.75 11.85 0.06
CA GLY A 22 10.27 12.91 -0.80
C GLY A 22 10.49 14.23 -0.08
N THR A 23 9.65 14.53 0.93
CA THR A 23 9.70 15.78 1.71
C THR A 23 10.34 15.62 3.09
N MET A 24 10.15 14.48 3.75
CA MET A 24 10.52 14.25 5.16
C MET A 24 11.64 13.21 5.32
N GLY A 25 11.87 12.34 4.34
CA GLY A 25 12.80 11.22 4.45
C GLY A 25 14.24 11.58 4.07
N ASN A 26 15.18 10.82 4.61
CA ASN A 26 16.58 10.82 4.19
C ASN A 26 16.75 10.05 2.86
N GLU A 27 17.97 9.99 2.31
CA GLU A 27 18.24 9.32 1.02
C GLU A 27 17.92 7.82 1.04
N ALA A 28 18.21 7.13 2.14
CA ALA A 28 17.92 5.70 2.27
C ALA A 28 16.41 5.45 2.33
N GLU A 29 15.67 6.25 3.08
CA GLU A 29 14.21 6.16 3.20
C GLU A 29 13.51 6.48 1.87
N ARG A 30 14.02 7.45 1.11
CA ARG A 30 13.55 7.72 -0.27
C ARG A 30 13.84 6.53 -1.20
N GLY A 31 15.03 5.92 -1.08
CA GLY A 31 15.40 4.75 -1.87
C GLY A 31 14.58 3.50 -1.55
N ALA A 32 14.07 3.38 -0.33
CA ALA A 32 13.24 2.25 0.10
C ALA A 32 11.93 2.12 -0.70
N VAL A 33 11.47 3.16 -1.39
CA VAL A 33 10.33 3.09 -2.33
C VAL A 33 10.49 1.95 -3.33
N ALA A 34 11.69 1.72 -3.84
CA ALA A 34 11.95 0.65 -4.79
C ALA A 34 11.69 -0.73 -4.18
N ILE A 35 12.08 -0.93 -2.92
CA ILE A 35 11.88 -2.19 -2.20
C ILE A 35 10.42 -2.36 -1.80
N THR A 36 9.79 -1.32 -1.24
CA THR A 36 8.39 -1.38 -0.82
C THR A 36 7.46 -1.64 -2.00
N THR A 37 7.78 -1.17 -3.19
CA THR A 37 7.01 -1.44 -4.41
C THR A 37 7.03 -2.93 -4.79
N LEU A 38 8.11 -3.65 -4.49
CA LEU A 38 8.23 -5.10 -4.74
C LEU A 38 7.42 -5.93 -3.73
N VAL A 39 7.31 -5.44 -2.50
CA VAL A 39 6.81 -6.23 -1.35
C VAL A 39 5.33 -5.97 -1.08
N VAL A 40 4.71 -5.02 -1.76
CA VAL A 40 3.38 -4.52 -1.41
C VAL A 40 2.35 -4.80 -2.51
N GLY A 41 1.13 -5.15 -2.09
CA GLY A 41 -0.03 -5.25 -2.96
C GLY A 41 -0.41 -6.66 -3.39
N PRO A 42 -1.20 -6.79 -4.46
CA PRO A 42 -1.75 -8.08 -4.91
C PRO A 42 -0.73 -9.22 -5.06
N PRO A 43 0.53 -9.01 -5.49
CA PRO A 43 1.53 -10.07 -5.56
C PRO A 43 1.79 -10.76 -4.23
N VAL A 44 1.95 -9.99 -3.15
CA VAL A 44 2.20 -10.54 -1.80
C VAL A 44 0.99 -11.31 -1.30
N THR A 45 -0.22 -10.77 -1.50
CA THR A 45 -1.45 -11.47 -1.15
C THR A 45 -1.56 -12.81 -1.87
N MET A 46 -1.24 -12.84 -3.17
CA MET A 46 -1.28 -14.08 -3.95
C MET A 46 -0.22 -15.10 -3.51
N ILE A 47 0.98 -14.63 -3.13
CA ILE A 47 2.02 -15.51 -2.56
C ILE A 47 1.53 -16.10 -1.22
N VAL A 48 0.97 -15.29 -0.34
CA VAL A 48 0.45 -15.74 0.96
C VAL A 48 -0.69 -16.75 0.77
N LEU A 49 -1.62 -16.47 -0.13
CA LEU A 49 -2.73 -17.40 -0.45
C LEU A 49 -2.22 -18.69 -1.11
N GLY A 50 -1.21 -18.60 -1.98
CA GLY A 50 -0.56 -19.75 -2.58
C GLY A 50 0.14 -20.63 -1.54
N ALA A 51 0.91 -20.03 -0.63
CA ALA A 51 1.55 -20.73 0.48
C ALA A 51 0.55 -21.37 1.44
N ALA A 52 -0.63 -20.77 1.61
CA ALA A 52 -1.74 -21.32 2.39
C ALA A 52 -2.54 -22.39 1.63
N GLY A 53 -2.17 -22.75 0.39
CA GLY A 53 -2.88 -23.71 -0.44
C GLY A 53 -4.26 -23.23 -0.93
N GLN A 54 -4.54 -21.94 -0.85
CA GLN A 54 -5.84 -21.35 -1.19
C GLN A 54 -5.87 -20.66 -2.57
N ALA A 55 -4.72 -20.56 -3.23
CA ALA A 55 -4.58 -19.99 -4.58
C ALA A 55 -3.57 -20.78 -5.39
N PRO A 56 -3.84 -21.10 -6.68
CA PRO A 56 -2.78 -21.55 -7.57
C PRO A 56 -1.81 -20.38 -7.84
N ILE A 57 -0.51 -20.64 -7.71
CA ILE A 57 0.53 -19.72 -8.18
C ILE A 57 0.49 -19.75 -9.72
N GLY A 58 -0.17 -18.76 -10.32
CA GLY A 58 -0.46 -18.75 -11.73
C GLY A 58 0.08 -17.51 -12.46
N TRP A 59 -0.31 -17.36 -13.72
CA TRP A 59 0.10 -16.26 -14.61
C TRP A 59 -0.21 -14.86 -14.05
N SER A 60 -1.20 -14.71 -13.17
CA SER A 60 -1.51 -13.45 -12.48
C SER A 60 -0.34 -12.95 -11.63
N LEU A 61 0.41 -13.84 -10.97
CA LEU A 61 1.60 -13.47 -10.22
C LEU A 61 2.73 -13.00 -11.15
N VAL A 62 2.92 -13.71 -12.27
CA VAL A 62 3.90 -13.31 -13.30
C VAL A 62 3.54 -11.94 -13.86
N GLY A 63 2.28 -11.69 -14.19
CA GLY A 63 1.81 -10.39 -14.69
C GLY A 63 1.99 -9.24 -13.69
N ALA A 64 1.94 -9.52 -12.40
CA ALA A 64 2.16 -8.51 -11.36
C ALA A 64 3.66 -8.20 -11.14
N ILE A 65 4.54 -9.21 -11.26
CA ILE A 65 5.98 -9.06 -11.02
C ILE A 65 6.72 -8.57 -12.27
N LEU A 66 6.31 -9.01 -13.45
CA LEU A 66 7.00 -8.73 -14.71
C LEU A 66 7.27 -7.23 -14.97
N PRO A 67 6.31 -6.31 -14.82
CA PRO A 67 6.55 -4.87 -15.02
C PRO A 67 7.63 -4.32 -14.09
N ILE A 68 7.68 -4.81 -12.85
CA ILE A 68 8.65 -4.38 -11.85
C ILE A 68 10.05 -4.85 -12.25
N VAL A 69 10.20 -6.12 -12.63
CA VAL A 69 11.47 -6.68 -13.09
C VAL A 69 11.97 -5.93 -14.33
N VAL A 70 11.10 -5.69 -15.31
CA VAL A 70 11.42 -4.91 -16.51
C VAL A 70 11.87 -3.49 -16.12
N GLY A 71 11.17 -2.83 -15.20
CA GLY A 71 11.54 -1.50 -14.72
C GLY A 71 12.91 -1.47 -14.04
N ILE A 72 13.22 -2.48 -13.22
CA ILE A 72 14.53 -2.63 -12.57
C ILE A 72 15.62 -2.81 -13.62
N ILE A 73 15.41 -3.70 -14.59
CA ILE A 73 16.37 -3.96 -15.68
C ILE A 73 16.62 -2.69 -16.49
N LEU A 74 15.58 -2.04 -16.97
CA LEU A 74 15.69 -0.82 -17.77
C LEU A 74 16.34 0.32 -16.99
N GLY A 75 15.96 0.51 -15.74
CA GLY A 75 16.50 1.58 -14.89
C GLY A 75 17.97 1.40 -14.52
N ASN A 76 18.47 0.15 -14.47
CA ASN A 76 19.88 -0.13 -14.16
C ASN A 76 20.76 -0.25 -15.40
N LEU A 77 20.24 -0.82 -16.50
CA LEU A 77 21.02 -0.98 -17.73
C LEU A 77 21.07 0.29 -18.59
N PHE A 78 20.06 1.16 -18.50
CA PHE A 78 19.94 2.36 -19.32
C PHE A 78 19.88 3.63 -18.47
N PRO A 79 21.03 4.24 -18.11
CA PRO A 79 21.07 5.46 -17.31
C PRO A 79 20.28 6.63 -17.93
N SER A 80 20.21 6.71 -19.26
CA SER A 80 19.42 7.71 -19.99
C SER A 80 17.91 7.54 -19.73
N PHE A 81 17.42 6.31 -19.67
CA PHE A 81 16.03 6.00 -19.32
C PHE A 81 15.72 6.43 -17.89
N LYS A 82 16.60 6.12 -16.95
CA LYS A 82 16.48 6.54 -15.54
C LYS A 82 16.44 8.06 -15.41
N LYS A 83 17.34 8.79 -16.12
CA LYS A 83 17.36 10.27 -16.12
C LYS A 83 16.09 10.87 -16.70
N MET A 84 15.52 10.26 -17.73
CA MET A 84 14.26 10.70 -18.35
C MET A 84 13.06 10.46 -17.43
N MET A 85 13.01 9.31 -16.76
CA MET A 85 11.85 8.92 -15.93
C MET A 85 11.85 9.53 -14.54
N ALA A 86 13.03 9.83 -13.97
CA ALA A 86 13.11 10.37 -12.60
C ALA A 86 12.34 11.69 -12.41
N PRO A 87 12.44 12.70 -13.29
CA PRO A 87 11.62 13.92 -13.17
C PRO A 87 10.13 13.67 -13.42
N ALA A 88 9.79 12.70 -14.29
CA ALA A 88 8.41 12.35 -14.59
C ALA A 88 7.68 11.71 -13.38
N LEU A 89 8.41 11.11 -12.44
CA LEU A 89 7.85 10.44 -11.27
C LEU A 89 6.93 11.36 -10.46
N SER A 90 7.35 12.61 -10.21
CA SER A 90 6.55 13.57 -9.43
C SER A 90 5.22 13.90 -10.11
N ALA A 91 5.22 14.08 -11.42
CA ALA A 91 4.00 14.32 -12.19
C ALA A 91 3.10 13.07 -12.25
N ILE A 92 3.71 11.90 -12.45
CA ILE A 92 2.98 10.61 -12.47
C ILE A 92 2.33 10.34 -11.12
N ILE A 93 3.01 10.61 -10.00
CA ILE A 93 2.44 10.46 -8.66
C ILE A 93 1.17 11.31 -8.49
N VAL A 94 1.16 12.56 -8.94
CA VAL A 94 -0.03 13.42 -8.87
C VAL A 94 -1.18 12.83 -9.70
N LEU A 95 -0.90 12.36 -10.92
CA LEU A 95 -1.90 11.71 -11.78
C LEU A 95 -2.44 10.42 -11.16
N VAL A 96 -1.58 9.61 -10.55
CA VAL A 96 -1.98 8.38 -9.85
C VAL A 96 -2.88 8.72 -8.66
N PHE A 97 -2.54 9.70 -7.84
CA PHE A 97 -3.39 10.14 -6.72
C PHE A 97 -4.74 10.68 -7.20
N PHE A 98 -4.75 11.45 -8.28
CA PHE A 98 -5.99 11.94 -8.87
C PHE A 98 -6.86 10.78 -9.38
N ALA A 99 -6.27 9.85 -10.12
CA ALA A 99 -6.98 8.67 -10.62
C ALA A 99 -7.51 7.79 -9.46
N MET A 100 -6.72 7.58 -8.41
CA MET A 100 -7.16 6.86 -7.21
C MET A 100 -8.30 7.59 -6.49
N GLY A 101 -8.17 8.90 -6.31
CA GLY A 101 -9.20 9.73 -5.66
C GLY A 101 -10.51 9.74 -6.44
N SER A 102 -10.45 9.77 -7.78
CA SER A 102 -11.65 9.74 -8.63
C SER A 102 -12.43 8.43 -8.55
N THR A 103 -11.79 7.33 -8.16
CA THR A 103 -12.45 6.03 -7.94
C THR A 103 -13.00 5.86 -6.53
N MET A 104 -12.66 6.76 -5.61
CA MET A 104 -13.12 6.73 -4.22
C MET A 104 -14.32 7.65 -4.04
N THR A 105 -15.37 7.15 -3.40
CA THR A 105 -16.59 7.91 -3.11
C THR A 105 -16.90 7.93 -1.63
N PHE A 106 -17.53 9.00 -1.15
CA PHE A 106 -18.05 9.03 0.23
C PHE A 106 -19.05 7.90 0.50
N GLY A 107 -19.76 7.43 -0.54
CA GLY A 107 -20.64 6.27 -0.45
C GLY A 107 -19.88 5.00 -0.03
N GLN A 108 -18.66 4.79 -0.51
CA GLN A 108 -17.82 3.65 -0.08
C GLN A 108 -17.44 3.75 1.39
N LEU A 109 -17.18 4.95 1.90
CA LEU A 109 -16.91 5.17 3.33
C LEU A 109 -18.14 4.80 4.18
N ILE A 110 -19.32 5.22 3.76
CA ILE A 110 -20.60 4.91 4.43
C ILE A 110 -20.89 3.41 4.35
N ASN A 111 -20.74 2.80 3.17
CA ASN A 111 -20.98 1.37 2.96
C ASN A 111 -19.97 0.47 3.66
N GLY A 112 -18.72 0.92 3.79
CA GLY A 112 -17.68 0.24 4.59
C GLY A 112 -17.97 0.28 6.09
N GLY A 113 -18.76 1.27 6.51
CA GLY A 113 -19.25 1.45 7.87
C GLY A 113 -18.15 1.56 8.92
N LEU A 114 -18.55 1.49 10.17
CA LEU A 114 -17.63 1.57 11.31
C LEU A 114 -16.47 0.56 11.24
N PRO A 115 -16.65 -0.70 10.81
CA PRO A 115 -15.54 -1.66 10.71
C PRO A 115 -14.45 -1.23 9.72
N GLY A 116 -14.81 -0.65 8.58
CA GLY A 116 -13.85 -0.15 7.59
C GLY A 116 -13.09 1.07 8.11
N ILE A 117 -13.76 1.99 8.78
CA ILE A 117 -13.16 3.17 9.43
C ILE A 117 -12.20 2.73 10.53
N LEU A 118 -12.62 1.86 11.44
CA LEU A 118 -11.78 1.33 12.51
C LEU A 118 -10.55 0.61 11.97
N LEU A 119 -10.69 -0.15 10.89
CA LEU A 119 -9.56 -0.80 10.24
C LEU A 119 -8.56 0.23 9.72
N GLY A 120 -9.01 1.33 9.13
CA GLY A 120 -8.15 2.43 8.70
C GLY A 120 -7.38 3.07 9.85
N VAL A 121 -8.04 3.28 10.99
CA VAL A 121 -7.38 3.78 12.22
C VAL A 121 -6.34 2.77 12.72
N ILE A 122 -6.69 1.48 12.76
CA ILE A 122 -5.77 0.41 13.15
C ILE A 122 -4.56 0.37 12.23
N CYS A 123 -4.77 0.43 10.90
CA CYS A 123 -3.66 0.45 9.94
C CYS A 123 -2.74 1.66 10.13
N SER A 124 -3.29 2.87 10.33
CA SER A 124 -2.48 4.09 10.40
C SER A 124 -1.83 4.32 11.77
N VAL A 125 -2.41 3.80 12.86
CA VAL A 125 -1.95 4.09 14.23
C VAL A 125 -1.36 2.85 14.88
N VAL A 126 -2.09 1.74 14.91
CA VAL A 126 -1.64 0.53 15.62
C VAL A 126 -0.50 -0.14 14.86
N PHE A 127 -0.62 -0.30 13.53
CA PHE A 127 0.46 -0.88 12.73
C PHE A 127 1.65 0.07 12.55
N ALA A 128 1.49 1.38 12.75
CA ALA A 128 2.61 2.30 12.81
C ALA A 128 3.57 1.97 13.96
N ILE A 129 3.08 1.45 15.09
CA ILE A 129 3.92 1.15 16.24
C ILE A 129 5.02 0.12 15.91
N PRO A 130 4.70 -1.10 15.45
CA PRO A 130 5.74 -2.08 15.11
C PRO A 130 6.59 -1.64 13.91
N THR A 131 6.03 -0.96 12.90
CA THR A 131 6.81 -0.50 11.75
C THR A 131 7.79 0.62 12.13
N ILE A 132 7.41 1.55 12.99
CA ILE A 132 8.31 2.56 13.57
C ILE A 132 9.39 1.88 14.40
N ALA A 133 9.03 0.87 15.22
CA ALA A 133 9.99 0.15 16.03
C ALA A 133 11.03 -0.57 15.16
N VAL A 134 10.59 -1.29 14.12
CA VAL A 134 11.50 -1.97 13.18
C VAL A 134 12.38 -0.96 12.45
N ASP A 135 11.81 0.14 11.94
CA ASP A 135 12.57 1.18 11.26
C ASP A 135 13.67 1.75 12.17
N LYS A 136 13.35 2.08 13.42
CA LYS A 136 14.36 2.54 14.40
C LYS A 136 15.39 1.48 14.76
N LEU A 137 15.01 0.22 14.91
CA LEU A 137 15.91 -0.89 15.20
C LEU A 137 16.89 -1.17 14.05
N THR A 138 16.49 -0.87 12.82
CA THR A 138 17.32 -1.00 11.62
C THR A 138 18.15 0.24 11.29
N GLY A 139 18.10 1.26 12.16
CA GLY A 139 18.90 2.49 12.01
C GLY A 139 18.20 3.61 11.26
N GLY A 140 16.90 3.48 10.98
CA GLY A 140 16.07 4.53 10.40
C GLY A 140 15.60 5.56 11.43
N THR A 141 14.89 6.58 10.94
CA THR A 141 14.38 7.67 11.78
C THR A 141 13.10 7.32 12.55
N GLY A 142 12.37 6.30 12.11
CA GLY A 142 11.01 5.96 12.53
C GLY A 142 9.94 6.66 11.68
N VAL A 143 10.33 7.63 10.86
CA VAL A 143 9.40 8.37 9.99
C VAL A 143 8.94 7.50 8.81
N ALA A 144 9.86 6.73 8.23
CA ALA A 144 9.56 5.78 7.17
C ALA A 144 8.61 4.67 7.65
N GLY A 145 8.82 4.17 8.88
CA GLY A 145 7.94 3.22 9.52
C GLY A 145 6.51 3.74 9.71
N ALA A 146 6.35 5.02 10.04
CA ALA A 146 5.03 5.67 10.10
C ALA A 146 4.41 5.80 8.71
N ALA A 147 5.17 6.22 7.71
CA ALA A 147 4.70 6.48 6.35
C ALA A 147 4.23 5.22 5.62
N ILE A 148 4.84 4.05 5.89
CA ILE A 148 4.44 2.77 5.29
C ILE A 148 3.13 2.23 5.88
N SER A 149 2.70 2.69 7.05
CA SER A 149 1.51 2.20 7.77
C SER A 149 0.22 2.74 7.16
N SER A 150 -0.10 2.27 5.97
CA SER A 150 -1.24 2.71 5.17
C SER A 150 -1.86 1.57 4.37
N CYS A 151 -3.09 1.76 3.93
CA CYS A 151 -3.76 0.88 2.99
C CYS A 151 -3.82 1.56 1.61
N ALA A 152 -3.35 0.88 0.57
CA ALA A 152 -3.42 1.42 -0.79
C ALA A 152 -4.85 1.35 -1.36
N GLY A 153 -5.21 2.31 -2.22
CA GLY A 153 -6.44 2.21 -3.00
C GLY A 153 -6.48 0.96 -3.90
N ALA A 154 -5.33 0.51 -4.39
CA ALA A 154 -5.21 -0.73 -5.15
C ALA A 154 -5.63 -1.98 -4.35
N ASN A 155 -5.56 -1.94 -3.03
CA ASN A 155 -5.99 -3.05 -2.17
C ASN A 155 -7.50 -3.32 -2.25
N VAL A 156 -8.29 -2.38 -2.74
CA VAL A 156 -9.73 -2.57 -3.00
C VAL A 156 -9.98 -3.68 -4.04
N ALA A 157 -9.01 -3.95 -4.91
CA ALA A 157 -9.10 -5.06 -5.86
C ALA A 157 -8.73 -6.43 -5.24
N THR A 158 -8.07 -6.46 -4.09
CA THR A 158 -7.62 -7.70 -3.44
C THR A 158 -8.78 -8.64 -3.06
N PRO A 159 -9.91 -8.18 -2.50
CA PRO A 159 -11.07 -9.04 -2.27
C PRO A 159 -11.57 -9.73 -3.53
N ALA A 160 -11.62 -9.03 -4.66
CA ALA A 160 -12.04 -9.63 -5.94
C ALA A 160 -11.03 -10.69 -6.41
N ALA A 161 -9.74 -10.44 -6.27
CA ALA A 161 -8.69 -11.43 -6.57
C ALA A 161 -8.80 -12.67 -5.69
N MET A 162 -9.11 -12.52 -4.40
CA MET A 162 -9.36 -13.66 -3.50
C MET A 162 -10.61 -14.44 -3.90
N ALA A 163 -11.69 -13.75 -4.26
CA ALA A 163 -12.93 -14.38 -4.71
C ALA A 163 -12.74 -15.16 -6.03
N SER A 164 -11.92 -14.68 -6.96
CA SER A 164 -11.63 -15.40 -8.21
C SER A 164 -10.91 -16.74 -8.00
N VAL A 165 -10.24 -16.87 -6.86
CA VAL A 165 -9.53 -18.10 -6.47
C VAL A 165 -10.44 -19.08 -5.73
N ASN A 166 -11.30 -18.57 -4.86
CA ASN A 166 -12.25 -19.38 -4.09
C ASN A 166 -13.57 -18.60 -3.89
N GLU A 167 -14.43 -18.70 -4.90
CA GLU A 167 -15.72 -17.99 -4.91
C GLU A 167 -16.66 -18.47 -3.80
N ALA A 168 -16.62 -19.75 -3.47
CA ALA A 168 -17.45 -20.33 -2.40
C ALA A 168 -17.15 -19.70 -1.02
N MET A 169 -15.90 -19.35 -0.77
CA MET A 169 -15.44 -18.78 0.51
C MET A 169 -15.46 -17.24 0.52
N TYR A 170 -15.13 -16.62 -0.59
CA TYR A 170 -14.85 -15.19 -0.68
C TYR A 170 -15.80 -14.40 -1.60
N GLY A 171 -16.74 -15.08 -2.26
CA GLY A 171 -17.68 -14.46 -3.20
C GLY A 171 -18.92 -13.84 -2.55
N GLY A 172 -19.86 -13.43 -3.37
CA GLY A 172 -21.17 -12.93 -2.97
C GLY A 172 -21.12 -11.74 -2.00
N ALA A 173 -21.92 -11.82 -0.93
CA ALA A 173 -22.03 -10.78 0.08
C ALA A 173 -20.71 -10.53 0.85
N VAL A 174 -19.87 -11.55 0.99
CA VAL A 174 -18.54 -11.44 1.64
C VAL A 174 -17.64 -10.54 0.82
N LEU A 175 -17.60 -10.74 -0.50
CA LEU A 175 -16.84 -9.90 -1.41
C LEU A 175 -17.30 -8.44 -1.36
N ALA A 176 -18.60 -8.19 -1.49
CA ALA A 176 -19.15 -6.84 -1.50
C ALA A 176 -18.82 -6.08 -0.21
N THR A 177 -19.02 -6.74 0.94
CA THR A 177 -18.71 -6.16 2.26
C THR A 177 -17.19 -5.92 2.42
N ALA A 178 -16.35 -6.87 2.04
CA ALA A 178 -14.91 -6.75 2.15
C ALA A 178 -14.37 -5.60 1.27
N THR A 179 -14.84 -5.50 0.03
CA THR A 179 -14.46 -4.43 -0.89
C THR A 179 -14.80 -3.05 -0.31
N ALA A 180 -16.03 -2.89 0.22
CA ALA A 180 -16.46 -1.63 0.84
C ALA A 180 -15.61 -1.28 2.08
N GLN A 181 -15.31 -2.26 2.94
CA GLN A 181 -14.49 -2.05 4.14
C GLN A 181 -13.04 -1.70 3.80
N VAL A 182 -12.44 -2.34 2.80
CA VAL A 182 -11.08 -2.01 2.34
C VAL A 182 -11.04 -0.63 1.70
N ALA A 183 -12.06 -0.25 0.93
CA ALA A 183 -12.16 1.09 0.35
C ALA A 183 -12.26 2.17 1.44
N ALA A 184 -13.10 1.95 2.46
CA ALA A 184 -13.19 2.86 3.60
C ALA A 184 -11.86 2.95 4.37
N CYS A 185 -11.18 1.82 4.59
CA CYS A 185 -9.84 1.78 5.18
C CYS A 185 -8.85 2.61 4.38
N ALA A 186 -8.81 2.46 3.05
CA ALA A 186 -7.90 3.23 2.19
C ALA A 186 -8.14 4.74 2.28
N ILE A 187 -9.41 5.19 2.32
CA ILE A 187 -9.77 6.61 2.50
C ILE A 187 -9.29 7.12 3.86
N VAL A 188 -9.55 6.39 4.92
CA VAL A 188 -9.15 6.78 6.29
C VAL A 188 -7.62 6.86 6.39
N THR A 189 -6.90 5.88 5.88
CA THR A 189 -5.42 5.89 5.91
C THR A 189 -4.83 6.99 5.04
N ALA A 190 -5.47 7.36 3.93
CA ALA A 190 -5.02 8.48 3.10
C ALA A 190 -5.01 9.83 3.87
N ILE A 191 -5.84 9.95 4.90
CA ILE A 191 -5.90 11.12 5.77
C ILE A 191 -5.01 10.95 7.00
N LEU A 192 -5.14 9.83 7.69
CA LEU A 192 -4.47 9.64 8.99
C LEU A 192 -2.97 9.37 8.88
N THR A 193 -2.53 8.58 7.88
CA THR A 193 -1.10 8.25 7.75
C THR A 193 -0.21 9.47 7.55
N PRO A 194 -0.54 10.45 6.68
CA PRO A 194 0.25 11.68 6.59
C PRO A 194 0.30 12.46 7.91
N LEU A 195 -0.79 12.49 8.69
CA LEU A 195 -0.84 13.17 9.99
C LEU A 195 0.07 12.48 11.01
N VAL A 196 -0.03 11.14 11.10
CA VAL A 196 0.84 10.34 11.98
C VAL A 196 2.30 10.47 11.57
N THR A 197 2.62 10.42 10.28
CA THR A 197 3.97 10.58 9.76
C THR A 197 4.54 11.97 10.07
N SER A 198 3.75 13.02 9.86
CA SER A 198 4.15 14.40 10.18
C SER A 198 4.37 14.60 11.68
N TRP A 199 3.54 13.96 12.51
CA TRP A 199 3.73 13.97 13.95
C TRP A 199 5.03 13.26 14.35
N CYS A 200 5.31 12.07 13.79
CA CYS A 200 6.55 11.34 14.00
C CYS A 200 7.77 12.17 13.56
N TYR A 201 7.71 12.81 12.39
CA TYR A 201 8.78 13.64 11.87
C TYR A 201 9.14 14.78 12.83
N LYS A 202 8.13 15.49 13.35
CA LYS A 202 8.34 16.58 14.32
C LYS A 202 8.92 16.08 15.65
N HIS A 203 8.53 14.88 16.11
CA HIS A 203 8.96 14.37 17.40
C HIS A 203 10.31 13.64 17.36
N PHE A 204 10.63 12.98 16.24
CA PHE A 204 11.84 12.19 16.13
C PHE A 204 13.00 12.96 15.50
N GLU A 205 12.73 13.87 14.59
CA GLU A 205 13.75 14.66 13.90
C GLU A 205 13.87 16.09 14.43
N GLY A 206 12.95 16.55 15.28
CA GLY A 206 13.02 17.85 15.94
C GLY A 206 12.89 19.06 15.00
N LYS A 207 12.24 18.88 13.86
CA LYS A 207 12.07 19.91 12.83
C LYS A 207 10.61 20.33 12.66
#